data_faee61655fd41c7ab7246a3ef764ee53
#
_entry.id   faee61655fd41c7ab7246a3ef764ee53
#
_cell.length_a   1.000
_cell.length_b   1.000
_cell.length_c   1.000
_cell.angle_alpha   90.00
_cell.angle_beta   90.00
_cell.angle_gamma   90.00
#
_symmetry.space_group_name_H-M   'P 1'
#
loop_
_entity.id
_entity.type
_entity.pdbx_description
1 polymer ?
#
loop_
_entity_poly.entity_id
_entity_poly.type
_entity_poly.pdbx_seq_one_letter_code
_entity_poly.pdbx_strand_id
1 'polypeptide(L)'
;RVAEELTRILWVRMNTLELVDPRWYHLDTCFAPLPYGEVIWYPGAFSETSQQLIRSAFRTRIEISEEDASAFACNLVALGNNIFIPKNTYASEKLQGLGYKVQEFELSEFMRAGGAAKCLTLYY
;
A
#
# COMPACT_ATOMS: atom_id res chain seq x y z
N ARG A 1 19.07 12.47 1.46
CA ARG A 1 19.33 13.58 0.53
C ARG A 1 18.04 14.04 -0.17
N VAL A 2 17.35 13.17 -0.92
CA VAL A 2 16.07 13.52 -1.58
C VAL A 2 14.97 13.86 -0.56
N ALA A 3 14.81 13.06 0.49
CA ALA A 3 13.82 13.31 1.54
C ALA A 3 14.06 14.63 2.28
N GLU A 4 15.32 14.96 2.56
CA GLU A 4 15.70 16.25 3.19
C GLU A 4 15.33 17.44 2.30
N GLU A 5 15.58 17.33 1.00
CA GLU A 5 15.26 18.37 0.04
C GLU A 5 13.75 18.55 -0.13
N LEU A 6 13.00 17.43 -0.21
CA LEU A 6 11.54 17.46 -0.22
C LEU A 6 10.95 18.06 1.06
N THR A 7 11.51 17.75 2.24
CA THR A 7 11.12 18.36 3.50
C THR A 7 11.27 19.87 3.45
N ARG A 8 12.39 20.36 2.90
CA ARG A 8 12.66 21.80 2.77
C ARG A 8 11.73 22.50 1.78
N ILE A 9 11.41 21.85 0.64
CA ILE A 9 10.55 22.42 -0.40
C ILE A 9 9.08 22.42 0.01
N LEU A 10 8.62 21.31 0.57
CA LEU A 10 7.19 21.08 0.85
C LEU A 10 6.78 21.48 2.27
N TRP A 11 7.74 21.86 3.14
CA TRP A 11 7.51 22.22 4.55
C TRP A 11 6.79 21.11 5.34
N VAL A 12 6.98 19.84 4.95
CA VAL A 12 6.42 18.66 5.61
C VAL A 12 7.52 17.73 6.08
N ARG A 13 7.32 17.09 7.23
CA ARG A 13 8.24 16.07 7.71
C ARG A 13 8.15 14.83 6.82
N MET A 14 9.26 14.43 6.25
CA MET A 14 9.38 13.22 5.44
C MET A 14 9.95 12.07 6.27
N ASN A 15 9.30 10.93 6.21
CA ASN A 15 9.84 9.69 6.74
C ASN A 15 10.32 8.82 5.56
N THR A 16 11.52 8.28 5.68
CA THR A 16 12.09 7.38 4.67
C THR A 16 11.85 5.93 5.10
N LEU A 17 11.32 5.13 4.21
CA LEU A 17 11.15 3.69 4.38
C LEU A 17 12.14 2.96 3.47
N GLU A 18 12.78 1.92 4.00
CA GLU A 18 13.73 1.10 3.28
C GLU A 18 13.07 -0.22 2.86
N LEU A 19 13.03 -0.48 1.56
CA LEU A 19 12.62 -1.76 1.00
C LEU A 19 13.85 -2.66 0.89
N VAL A 20 13.75 -3.87 1.41
CA VAL A 20 14.88 -4.83 1.49
C VAL A 20 14.74 -6.01 0.52
N ASP A 21 13.58 -6.16 -0.11
CA ASP A 21 13.33 -7.22 -1.07
C ASP A 21 13.10 -6.63 -2.48
N PRO A 22 13.93 -6.96 -3.46
CA PRO A 22 13.86 -6.39 -4.81
C PRO A 22 12.56 -6.74 -5.57
N ARG A 23 11.77 -7.69 -5.09
CA ARG A 23 10.46 -8.00 -5.67
C ARG A 23 9.48 -6.85 -5.50
N TRP A 24 9.62 -6.09 -4.41
CA TRP A 24 8.83 -4.88 -4.12
C TRP A 24 9.68 -3.64 -4.36
N TYR A 25 9.91 -3.31 -5.63
CA TYR A 25 10.75 -2.19 -6.06
C TYR A 25 10.07 -0.82 -6.00
N HIS A 26 8.73 -0.80 -5.89
CA HIS A 26 7.94 0.41 -5.66
C HIS A 26 7.12 0.27 -4.38
N LEU A 27 7.01 1.38 -3.60
CA LEU A 27 6.32 1.39 -2.32
C LEU A 27 4.86 0.97 -2.43
N ASP A 28 4.17 1.39 -3.48
CA ASP A 28 2.75 1.09 -3.71
C ASP A 28 2.46 -0.38 -4.09
N THR A 29 3.47 -1.22 -4.21
CA THR A 29 3.31 -2.67 -4.38
C THR A 29 3.16 -3.40 -3.04
N CYS A 30 3.62 -2.80 -1.94
CA CYS A 30 3.67 -3.43 -0.61
C CYS A 30 3.16 -2.54 0.53
N PHE A 31 2.67 -1.33 0.22
CA PHE A 31 2.22 -0.36 1.21
C PHE A 31 1.15 0.57 0.62
N ALA A 32 0.00 0.68 1.28
CA ALA A 32 -1.04 1.62 0.90
C ALA A 32 -1.68 2.27 2.13
N PRO A 33 -1.47 3.57 2.34
CA PRO A 33 -2.22 4.32 3.35
C PRO A 33 -3.68 4.44 2.91
N LEU A 34 -4.58 4.37 3.88
CA LEU A 34 -6.01 4.46 3.66
C LEU A 34 -6.56 5.82 4.11
N PRO A 35 -7.71 6.27 3.57
CA PRO A 35 -8.21 7.63 3.77
C PRO A 35 -8.46 8.04 5.22
N TYR A 36 -8.75 7.11 6.13
CA TYR A 36 -9.10 7.41 7.52
C TYR A 36 -7.96 7.12 8.51
N GLY A 37 -6.71 6.99 8.01
CA GLY A 37 -5.51 6.88 8.82
C GLY A 37 -5.05 5.46 9.12
N GLU A 38 -5.64 4.47 8.48
CA GLU A 38 -5.16 3.09 8.50
C GLU A 38 -4.13 2.85 7.40
N VAL A 39 -3.49 1.68 7.44
CA VAL A 39 -2.58 1.21 6.39
C VAL A 39 -2.78 -0.28 6.13
N ILE A 40 -2.72 -0.68 4.87
CA ILE A 40 -2.52 -2.07 4.45
C ILE A 40 -1.08 -2.20 3.93
N TRP A 41 -0.36 -3.21 4.41
CA TRP A 41 1.06 -3.35 4.09
C TRP A 41 1.59 -4.76 4.29
N TYR A 42 2.69 -5.09 3.60
CA TYR A 42 3.42 -6.33 3.76
C TYR A 42 4.73 -6.08 4.53
N PRO A 43 4.84 -6.52 5.80
CA PRO A 43 6.02 -6.27 6.62
C PRO A 43 7.33 -6.79 6.04
N GLY A 44 7.30 -7.96 5.37
CA GLY A 44 8.50 -8.62 4.83
C GLY A 44 9.23 -7.84 3.73
N ALA A 45 8.59 -6.83 3.14
CA ALA A 45 9.24 -5.96 2.16
C ALA A 45 10.18 -4.92 2.78
N PHE A 46 10.07 -4.67 4.10
CA PHE A 46 10.73 -3.54 4.78
C PHE A 46 11.81 -3.99 5.74
N SER A 47 12.84 -3.14 5.90
CA SER A 47 13.81 -3.29 6.99
C SER A 47 13.12 -3.21 8.35
N GLU A 48 13.72 -3.80 9.39
CA GLU A 48 13.17 -3.81 10.74
C GLU A 48 12.90 -2.40 11.26
N THR A 49 13.82 -1.46 11.02
CA THR A 49 13.65 -0.05 11.39
C THR A 49 12.43 0.57 10.69
N SER A 50 12.25 0.29 9.41
CA SER A 50 11.07 0.77 8.65
C SER A 50 9.78 0.16 9.15
N GLN A 51 9.78 -1.12 9.52
CA GLN A 51 8.62 -1.78 10.13
C GLN A 51 8.22 -1.11 11.46
N GLN A 52 9.19 -0.82 12.32
CA GLN A 52 8.95 -0.12 13.59
C GLN A 52 8.37 1.28 13.34
N LEU A 53 8.90 2.00 12.35
CA LEU A 53 8.40 3.32 11.97
C LEU A 53 6.93 3.26 11.50
N ILE A 54 6.59 2.30 10.66
CA ILE A 54 5.20 2.08 10.20
C ILE A 54 4.29 1.74 11.38
N ARG A 55 4.72 0.84 12.28
CA ARG A 55 3.94 0.47 13.46
C ARG A 55 3.72 1.63 14.42
N SER A 56 4.67 2.56 14.52
CA SER A 56 4.52 3.76 15.34
C SER A 56 3.64 4.83 14.69
N ALA A 57 3.66 4.93 13.36
CA ALA A 57 2.94 5.95 12.61
C ALA A 57 1.45 5.64 12.41
N PHE A 58 1.09 4.35 12.33
CA PHE A 58 -0.28 3.91 12.05
C PHE A 58 -0.85 3.11 13.22
N ARG A 59 -1.94 3.58 13.80
CA ARG A 59 -2.62 2.88 14.91
C ARG A 59 -3.32 1.61 14.42
N THR A 60 -4.01 1.71 13.29
CA THR A 60 -4.73 0.60 12.66
C THR A 60 -3.97 0.13 11.42
N ARG A 61 -3.60 -1.14 11.40
CA ARG A 61 -2.78 -1.74 10.36
C ARG A 61 -3.38 -3.07 9.91
N ILE A 62 -3.44 -3.27 8.61
CA ILE A 62 -3.72 -4.57 7.99
C ILE A 62 -2.39 -5.12 7.50
N GLU A 63 -1.84 -6.09 8.21
CA GLU A 63 -0.65 -6.82 7.79
C GLU A 63 -1.07 -7.97 6.89
N ILE A 64 -0.55 -8.01 5.67
CA ILE A 64 -0.85 -9.04 4.69
C ILE A 64 0.31 -10.02 4.54
N SER A 65 0.01 -11.21 4.00
CA SER A 65 1.00 -12.23 3.68
C SER A 65 1.83 -11.88 2.43
N GLU A 66 2.91 -12.62 2.22
CA GLU A 66 3.70 -12.54 0.98
C GLU A 66 2.85 -12.90 -0.24
N GLU A 67 1.96 -13.87 -0.11
CA GLU A 67 1.05 -14.30 -1.17
C GLU A 67 0.09 -13.16 -1.57
N ASP A 68 -0.53 -12.51 -0.58
CA ASP A 68 -1.42 -11.36 -0.82
C ASP A 68 -0.67 -10.17 -1.43
N ALA A 69 0.54 -9.88 -0.95
CA ALA A 69 1.39 -8.83 -1.52
C ALA A 69 1.76 -9.14 -2.97
N SER A 70 2.11 -10.40 -3.27
CA SER A 70 2.41 -10.86 -4.63
C SER A 70 1.18 -10.82 -5.55
N ALA A 71 -0.02 -10.93 -4.99
CA ALA A 71 -1.29 -10.69 -5.67
C ALA A 71 -1.66 -9.19 -5.76
N PHE A 72 -0.73 -8.29 -5.49
CA PHE A 72 -0.89 -6.83 -5.56
C PHE A 72 -2.00 -6.26 -4.65
N ALA A 73 -2.27 -6.87 -3.50
CA ALA A 73 -3.30 -6.39 -2.58
C ALA A 73 -3.06 -4.94 -2.08
N CYS A 74 -1.81 -4.48 -2.01
CA CYS A 74 -1.49 -3.09 -1.67
C CYS A 74 -1.61 -2.12 -2.86
N ASN A 75 -1.63 -2.60 -4.11
CA ASN A 75 -1.76 -1.75 -5.29
C ASN A 75 -3.23 -1.42 -5.57
N LEU A 76 -3.88 -0.86 -4.57
CA LEU A 76 -5.29 -0.48 -4.55
C LEU A 76 -5.48 1.03 -4.79
N VAL A 77 -6.71 1.41 -5.15
CA VAL A 77 -7.15 2.80 -5.25
C VAL A 77 -8.21 3.06 -4.20
N ALA A 78 -8.01 4.10 -3.39
CA ALA A 78 -8.98 4.55 -2.40
C ALA A 78 -9.56 5.91 -2.78
N LEU A 79 -10.88 5.98 -2.91
CA LEU A 79 -11.62 7.21 -3.18
C LEU A 79 -12.71 7.38 -2.12
N GLY A 80 -12.41 8.18 -1.09
CA GLY A 80 -13.27 8.29 0.09
C GLY A 80 -13.49 6.91 0.72
N ASN A 81 -14.73 6.48 0.84
CA ASN A 81 -15.08 5.18 1.42
C ASN A 81 -15.05 4.00 0.42
N ASN A 82 -14.68 4.24 -0.83
CA ASN A 82 -14.63 3.20 -1.86
C ASN A 82 -13.18 2.75 -2.09
N ILE A 83 -12.96 1.45 -2.07
CA ILE A 83 -11.68 0.81 -2.37
C ILE A 83 -11.82 -0.03 -3.64
N PHE A 84 -10.90 0.17 -4.58
CA PHE A 84 -10.78 -0.59 -5.81
C PHE A 84 -9.50 -1.41 -5.73
N ILE A 85 -9.61 -2.72 -5.69
CA ILE A 85 -8.50 -3.63 -5.39
C ILE A 85 -8.47 -4.79 -6.38
N PRO A 86 -7.29 -5.31 -6.75
CA PRO A 86 -7.20 -6.62 -7.39
C PRO A 86 -7.87 -7.68 -6.54
N LYS A 87 -8.51 -8.66 -7.16
CA LYS A 87 -9.22 -9.74 -6.45
C LYS A 87 -8.34 -10.35 -5.36
N ASN A 88 -8.73 -10.17 -4.12
CA ASN A 88 -8.04 -10.69 -2.94
C ASN A 88 -8.99 -10.81 -1.76
N THR A 89 -9.38 -12.04 -1.42
CA THR A 89 -10.39 -12.30 -0.39
C THR A 89 -9.98 -11.77 0.98
N TYR A 90 -8.74 -12.03 1.41
CA TYR A 90 -8.27 -11.62 2.74
C TYR A 90 -8.27 -10.10 2.89
N ALA A 91 -7.63 -9.38 1.96
CA ALA A 91 -7.58 -7.92 2.01
C ALA A 91 -8.98 -7.30 1.94
N SER A 92 -9.85 -7.81 1.06
CA SER A 92 -11.22 -7.34 0.92
C SER A 92 -12.02 -7.50 2.21
N GLU A 93 -11.96 -8.65 2.87
CA GLU A 93 -12.66 -8.90 4.13
C GLU A 93 -12.18 -7.94 5.24
N LYS A 94 -10.87 -7.72 5.34
CA LYS A 94 -10.28 -6.81 6.33
C LYS A 94 -10.71 -5.36 6.08
N LEU A 95 -10.69 -4.91 4.84
CA LEU A 95 -11.12 -3.57 4.45
C LEU A 95 -12.62 -3.36 4.68
N GLN A 96 -13.45 -4.35 4.36
CA GLN A 96 -14.89 -4.34 4.66
C GLN A 96 -15.14 -4.29 6.16
N GLY A 97 -14.37 -5.01 6.96
CA GLY A 97 -14.43 -4.98 8.43
C GLY A 97 -14.11 -3.60 9.02
N LEU A 98 -13.35 -2.76 8.32
CA LEU A 98 -13.11 -1.37 8.68
C LEU A 98 -14.19 -0.40 8.17
N GLY A 99 -15.21 -0.89 7.45
CA GLY A 99 -16.32 -0.10 6.95
C GLY A 99 -16.16 0.43 5.52
N TYR A 100 -15.11 0.01 4.80
CA TYR A 100 -14.95 0.38 3.40
C TYR A 100 -15.88 -0.41 2.46
N LYS A 101 -16.29 0.24 1.38
CA LYS A 101 -16.96 -0.41 0.24
C LYS A 101 -15.90 -0.90 -0.73
N VAL A 102 -15.71 -2.21 -0.79
CA VAL A 102 -14.65 -2.82 -1.59
C VAL A 102 -15.22 -3.34 -2.91
N GLN A 103 -14.55 -2.98 -3.99
CA GLN A 103 -14.80 -3.49 -5.34
C GLN A 103 -13.55 -4.22 -5.83
N GLU A 104 -13.71 -5.50 -6.14
CA GLU A 104 -12.63 -6.35 -6.64
C GLU A 104 -12.66 -6.41 -8.16
N PHE A 105 -11.45 -6.39 -8.76
CA PHE A 105 -11.28 -6.50 -10.20
C PHE A 105 -10.31 -7.62 -10.55
N GLU A 106 -10.60 -8.32 -11.63
CA GLU A 106 -9.69 -9.28 -12.23
C GLU A 106 -8.67 -8.53 -13.09
N LEU A 107 -7.43 -8.45 -12.60
CA LEU A 107 -6.34 -7.69 -13.22
C LEU A 107 -5.12 -8.55 -13.53
N SER A 108 -5.27 -9.87 -13.64
CA SER A 108 -4.17 -10.83 -13.78
C SER A 108 -3.25 -10.53 -14.97
N GLU A 109 -3.79 -10.09 -16.10
CA GLU A 109 -2.99 -9.74 -17.27
C GLU A 109 -2.12 -8.50 -17.04
N PHE A 110 -2.63 -7.48 -16.35
CA PHE A 110 -1.86 -6.28 -15.99
C PHE A 110 -0.82 -6.59 -14.92
N MET A 111 -1.13 -7.47 -13.98
CA MET A 111 -0.20 -7.89 -12.92
C MET A 111 1.03 -8.61 -13.50
N ARG A 112 0.90 -9.33 -14.61
CA ARG A 112 2.04 -9.91 -15.35
C ARG A 112 2.99 -8.84 -15.89
N ALA A 113 2.48 -7.63 -16.16
CA ALA A 113 3.29 -6.49 -16.57
C ALA A 113 3.85 -5.68 -15.39
N GLY A 114 3.60 -6.11 -14.15
CA GLY A 114 4.15 -5.51 -12.93
C GLY A 114 3.32 -4.40 -12.31
N GLY A 115 2.00 -4.32 -12.61
CA GLY A 115 1.12 -3.31 -12.05
C GLY A 115 -0.31 -3.80 -11.86
N ALA A 116 -1.08 -3.08 -11.05
CA ALA A 116 -2.49 -3.36 -10.78
C ALA A 116 -3.30 -2.06 -10.68
N ALA A 117 -4.34 -2.00 -9.85
CA ALA A 117 -5.32 -0.92 -9.84
C ALA A 117 -4.69 0.47 -9.72
N LYS A 118 -3.76 0.69 -8.78
CA LYS A 118 -3.10 1.99 -8.58
C LYS A 118 -2.22 2.38 -9.77
N CYS A 119 -1.44 1.43 -10.30
CA CYS A 119 -0.55 1.68 -11.43
C CYS A 119 -1.29 2.00 -12.73
N LEU A 120 -2.56 1.61 -12.83
CA LEU A 120 -3.44 1.89 -13.98
C LEU A 120 -4.23 3.20 -13.82
N THR A 121 -4.08 3.90 -12.71
CA THR A 121 -4.91 5.07 -12.36
C THR A 121 -4.11 6.36 -12.46
N LEU A 122 -4.69 7.36 -13.11
CA LEU A 122 -4.20 8.73 -13.14
C LEU A 122 -5.20 9.64 -12.43
N TYR A 123 -4.72 10.46 -11.50
CA TYR A 123 -5.50 11.51 -10.85
C TYR A 123 -5.21 12.86 -11.51
N TYR A 124 -6.23 13.63 -11.75
CA TYR A 124 -6.08 15.03 -12.18
C TYR A 124 -6.58 15.97 -11.11
#